data_183622d8284381d2f5942247d31a7056
#
_entry.id   183622d8284381d2f5942247d31a7056
#
_cell.length_a   1.000
_cell.length_b   1.000
_cell.length_c   1.000
_cell.angle_alpha   90.00
_cell.angle_beta   90.00
_cell.angle_gamma   90.00
#
_symmetry.space_group_name_H-M   'P 1'
#
loop_
_entity.id
_entity.type
_entity.pdbx_description
1 polymer ?
#
loop_
_entity_poly.entity_id
_entity_poly.type
_entity_poly.pdbx_seq_one_letter_code
_entity_poly.pdbx_strand_id
1 'polypeptide(L)'
;MMNRPALFALLLLTACQANLPETFTAQNLQLIIYHDSLGNRTLPIARRAGEKRQTAWRNWLAAHRSQWQNGHATVSGSTHWCAQWLENGAEQRICKRHNANQPALVWFGNGVLRDADAIDAADKIWAGRLASEQPQ
;
A
#
# COMPACT_ATOMS: atom_id res chain seq x y z
N MET A 1 -0.45 28.49 29.94
CA MET A 1 -1.47 27.85 30.70
C MET A 1 -2.59 27.21 29.87
N MET A 2 -2.85 27.55 28.67
CA MET A 2 -4.12 27.25 28.07
C MET A 2 -4.03 26.60 26.72
N ASN A 3 -3.17 25.62 26.58
CA ASN A 3 -2.98 24.96 25.30
C ASN A 3 -3.96 23.83 25.01
N ARG A 4 -4.95 23.62 25.91
CA ARG A 4 -5.92 22.53 25.73
C ARG A 4 -6.72 22.61 24.43
N PRO A 5 -7.23 23.77 24.02
CA PRO A 5 -7.97 23.83 22.74
C PRO A 5 -7.11 23.53 21.53
N ALA A 6 -5.85 23.95 21.54
CA ALA A 6 -4.93 23.65 20.46
C ALA A 6 -4.59 22.17 20.35
N LEU A 7 -4.37 21.51 21.50
CA LEU A 7 -4.15 20.06 21.55
C LEU A 7 -5.37 19.29 21.04
N PHE A 8 -6.55 19.74 21.39
CA PHE A 8 -7.79 19.10 20.95
C PHE A 8 -7.96 19.21 19.43
N ALA A 9 -7.64 20.35 18.84
CA ALA A 9 -7.68 20.55 17.41
C ALA A 9 -6.69 19.63 16.67
N LEU A 10 -5.48 19.45 17.23
CA LEU A 10 -4.49 18.54 16.66
C LEU A 10 -4.98 17.09 16.65
N LEU A 11 -5.62 16.64 17.72
CA LEU A 11 -6.18 15.30 17.79
C LEU A 11 -7.28 15.08 16.74
N LEU A 12 -8.12 16.09 16.51
CA LEU A 12 -9.16 16.01 15.49
C LEU A 12 -8.56 15.91 14.07
N LEU A 13 -7.50 16.65 13.80
CA LEU A 13 -6.82 16.60 12.50
C LEU A 13 -6.21 15.21 12.26
N THR A 14 -5.59 14.61 13.28
CA THR A 14 -5.02 13.27 13.14
C THR A 14 -6.09 12.20 12.96
N ALA A 15 -7.28 12.41 13.51
CA ALA A 15 -8.40 11.47 13.34
C ALA A 15 -8.92 11.40 11.91
N CYS A 16 -8.64 12.38 11.07
CA CYS A 16 -9.04 12.40 9.65
C CYS A 16 -8.08 11.62 8.74
N GLN A 17 -6.96 11.16 9.27
CA GLN A 17 -5.96 10.41 8.51
C GLN A 17 -6.07 8.91 8.80
N ALA A 18 -5.65 8.09 7.82
CA ALA A 18 -5.54 6.66 8.04
C ALA A 18 -4.53 6.39 9.17
N ASN A 19 -4.86 5.42 10.01
CA ASN A 19 -4.02 5.06 11.16
C ASN A 19 -2.85 4.19 10.71
N LEU A 20 -1.75 4.83 10.34
CA LEU A 20 -0.55 4.17 9.83
C LEU A 20 0.57 4.19 10.86
N PRO A 21 1.49 3.19 10.82
CA PRO A 21 2.66 3.21 11.69
C PRO A 21 3.57 4.39 11.36
N GLU A 22 4.33 4.85 12.34
CA GLU A 22 5.31 5.91 12.14
C GLU A 22 6.53 5.42 11.35
N THR A 23 6.92 4.17 11.58
CA THR A 23 8.03 3.53 10.89
C THR A 23 7.58 2.19 10.34
N PHE A 24 8.23 1.76 9.27
CA PHE A 24 7.87 0.53 8.57
C PHE A 24 9.05 -0.44 8.56
N THR A 25 8.79 -1.68 8.92
CA THR A 25 9.78 -2.77 8.84
C THR A 25 9.59 -3.63 7.59
N ALA A 26 8.37 -3.75 7.13
CA ALA A 26 7.98 -4.52 5.94
C ALA A 26 8.57 -5.93 5.93
N GLN A 27 8.44 -6.65 7.04
CA GLN A 27 8.98 -7.99 7.19
C GLN A 27 8.19 -9.00 6.35
N ASN A 28 8.90 -9.98 5.81
CA ASN A 28 8.31 -11.05 4.99
C ASN A 28 7.45 -10.50 3.84
N LEU A 29 7.95 -9.48 3.18
CA LEU A 29 7.25 -8.83 2.08
C LEU A 29 7.05 -9.78 0.92
N GLN A 30 5.83 -9.86 0.43
CA GLN A 30 5.49 -10.64 -0.77
C GLN A 30 4.54 -9.84 -1.66
N LEU A 31 4.63 -10.11 -2.96
CA LEU A 31 3.71 -9.58 -3.96
C LEU A 31 2.74 -10.68 -4.38
N ILE A 32 1.47 -10.39 -4.34
CA ILE A 32 0.41 -11.28 -4.82
C ILE A 32 -0.14 -10.70 -6.11
N ILE A 33 -0.01 -11.43 -7.19
CA ILE A 33 -0.42 -10.98 -8.53
C ILE A 33 -1.74 -11.64 -8.89
N TYR A 34 -2.72 -10.82 -9.25
CA TYR A 34 -4.06 -11.28 -9.62
C TYR A 34 -4.33 -11.14 -11.12
N HIS A 35 -3.64 -10.23 -11.79
CA HIS A 35 -3.80 -10.01 -13.24
C HIS A 35 -2.42 -9.94 -13.88
N ASP A 36 -2.30 -10.50 -15.06
CA ASP A 36 -1.07 -10.38 -15.84
C ASP A 36 -0.96 -9.00 -16.50
N SER A 37 0.12 -8.78 -17.22
CA SER A 37 0.38 -7.51 -17.90
C SER A 37 -0.60 -7.18 -19.02
N LEU A 38 -1.35 -8.18 -19.49
CA LEU A 38 -2.38 -8.00 -20.52
C LEU A 38 -3.76 -7.76 -19.92
N GLY A 39 -3.88 -7.74 -18.60
CA GLY A 39 -5.14 -7.53 -17.92
C GLY A 39 -6.00 -8.78 -17.79
N ASN A 40 -5.50 -9.94 -18.20
CA ASN A 40 -6.21 -11.19 -18.03
C ASN A 40 -6.19 -11.63 -16.57
N ARG A 41 -7.34 -12.04 -16.08
CA ARG A 41 -7.43 -12.53 -14.72
C ARG A 41 -6.75 -13.90 -14.62
N THR A 42 -5.76 -13.98 -13.74
CA THR A 42 -5.05 -15.22 -13.46
C THR A 42 -5.36 -15.70 -12.05
N LEU A 43 -4.98 -16.93 -11.74
CA LEU A 43 -4.97 -17.39 -10.35
C LEU A 43 -3.93 -16.56 -9.58
N PRO A 44 -4.22 -16.20 -8.31
CA PRO A 44 -3.25 -15.44 -7.52
C PRO A 44 -1.91 -16.15 -7.44
N ILE A 45 -0.85 -15.44 -7.73
CA ILE A 45 0.51 -15.95 -7.65
C ILE A 45 1.26 -15.10 -6.62
N ALA A 46 1.74 -15.74 -5.56
CA ALA A 46 2.53 -15.07 -4.54
C ALA A 46 4.02 -15.21 -4.84
N ARG A 47 4.74 -14.10 -4.73
CA ARG A 47 6.20 -14.05 -4.91
C ARG A 47 6.80 -13.32 -3.73
N ARG A 48 7.81 -13.91 -3.14
CA ARG A 48 8.53 -13.27 -2.05
C ARG A 48 9.43 -12.17 -2.62
N ALA A 49 9.38 -11.00 -2.00
CA ALA A 49 10.23 -9.87 -2.38
C ALA A 49 11.62 -10.06 -1.81
N GLY A 50 12.63 -9.81 -2.65
CA GLY A 50 14.01 -9.79 -2.20
C GLY A 50 14.32 -8.52 -1.39
N GLU A 51 15.52 -8.49 -0.83
CA GLU A 51 15.94 -7.41 0.07
C GLU A 51 15.87 -6.03 -0.60
N LYS A 52 16.26 -5.95 -1.85
CA LYS A 52 16.25 -4.68 -2.59
C LYS A 52 14.84 -4.11 -2.75
N ARG A 53 13.86 -4.98 -3.07
CA ARG A 53 12.46 -4.55 -3.17
C ARG A 53 11.89 -4.20 -1.80
N GLN A 54 12.26 -4.95 -0.79
CA GLN A 54 11.83 -4.67 0.58
C GLN A 54 12.28 -3.28 1.02
N THR A 55 13.53 -2.93 0.73
CA THR A 55 14.08 -1.61 1.05
C THR A 55 13.33 -0.51 0.27
N ALA A 56 13.13 -0.72 -1.03
CA ALA A 56 12.39 0.23 -1.86
C ALA A 56 10.95 0.41 -1.36
N TRP A 57 10.30 -0.67 -0.96
CA TRP A 57 8.94 -0.62 -0.44
C TRP A 57 8.87 0.13 0.89
N ARG A 58 9.79 -0.13 1.82
CA ARG A 58 9.85 0.63 3.08
C ARG A 58 10.01 2.12 2.83
N ASN A 59 10.90 2.49 1.91
CA ASN A 59 11.13 3.88 1.57
C ASN A 59 9.89 4.52 0.95
N TRP A 60 9.19 3.79 0.09
CA TRP A 60 7.95 4.24 -0.50
C TRP A 60 6.86 4.45 0.56
N LEU A 61 6.70 3.52 1.47
CA LEU A 61 5.73 3.63 2.56
C LEU A 61 5.98 4.88 3.40
N ALA A 62 7.24 5.11 3.77
CA ALA A 62 7.60 6.28 4.57
C ALA A 62 7.37 7.59 3.79
N ALA A 63 7.75 7.63 2.52
CA ALA A 63 7.62 8.82 1.68
C ALA A 63 6.18 9.24 1.44
N HIS A 64 5.26 8.29 1.38
CA HIS A 64 3.86 8.53 1.04
C HIS A 64 2.90 8.37 2.22
N ARG A 65 3.44 8.27 3.43
CA ARG A 65 2.66 8.02 4.64
C ARG A 65 1.52 9.03 4.84
N SER A 66 1.76 10.29 4.55
CA SER A 66 0.78 11.36 4.78
C SER A 66 -0.30 11.46 3.70
N GLN A 67 -0.17 10.72 2.60
CA GLN A 67 -1.10 10.81 1.46
C GLN A 67 -2.31 9.89 1.59
N TRP A 68 -2.30 9.00 2.55
CA TRP A 68 -3.41 8.07 2.78
C TRP A 68 -4.58 8.77 3.45
N GLN A 69 -5.78 8.50 2.96
CA GLN A 69 -7.02 9.06 3.48
C GLN A 69 -8.02 7.95 3.75
N ASN A 70 -8.93 8.18 4.69
CA ASN A 70 -10.04 7.26 4.92
C ASN A 70 -11.02 7.36 3.75
N GLY A 71 -11.49 6.23 3.24
CA GLY A 71 -12.39 6.25 2.10
C GLY A 71 -12.54 4.92 1.40
N HIS A 72 -12.29 3.85 2.10
CA HIS A 72 -12.32 2.49 1.56
C HIS A 72 -13.64 2.13 0.86
N ALA A 73 -14.75 2.65 1.36
CA ALA A 73 -16.08 2.29 0.86
C ALA A 73 -16.34 2.76 -0.58
N THR A 74 -15.54 3.68 -1.11
CA THR A 74 -15.75 4.24 -2.43
C THR A 74 -14.88 3.63 -3.51
N VAL A 75 -14.02 2.68 -3.14
CA VAL A 75 -13.08 2.07 -4.09
C VAL A 75 -13.63 0.75 -4.59
N SER A 76 -13.97 0.72 -5.87
CA SER A 76 -14.40 -0.49 -6.57
C SER A 76 -13.41 -0.81 -7.70
N GLY A 77 -13.59 -1.97 -8.34
CA GLY A 77 -12.78 -2.36 -9.47
C GLY A 77 -12.04 -3.67 -9.24
N SER A 78 -11.20 -4.01 -10.19
CA SER A 78 -10.41 -5.26 -10.15
C SER A 78 -9.12 -5.06 -9.38
N THR A 79 -8.76 -6.06 -8.58
CA THR A 79 -7.46 -6.08 -7.91
C THR A 79 -6.40 -6.57 -8.88
N HIS A 80 -5.35 -5.79 -9.06
CA HIS A 80 -4.24 -6.14 -9.94
C HIS A 80 -3.13 -6.86 -9.18
N TRP A 81 -2.69 -6.26 -8.08
CA TRP A 81 -1.69 -6.84 -7.22
C TRP A 81 -1.92 -6.39 -5.78
N CYS A 82 -1.36 -7.16 -4.85
CA CYS A 82 -1.30 -6.77 -3.44
C CYS A 82 0.11 -6.96 -2.93
N ALA A 83 0.62 -5.98 -2.20
CA ALA A 83 1.81 -6.12 -1.38
C ALA A 83 1.37 -6.49 0.03
N GLN A 84 1.93 -7.53 0.60
CA GLN A 84 1.58 -8.04 1.93
C GLN A 84 2.84 -8.25 2.75
N TRP A 85 2.81 -7.83 4.01
CA TRP A 85 3.97 -7.95 4.89
C TRP A 85 3.53 -8.01 6.35
N LEU A 86 4.50 -8.26 7.23
CA LEU A 86 4.30 -8.15 8.67
C LEU A 86 4.91 -6.85 9.18
N GLU A 87 4.14 -6.14 9.98
CA GLU A 87 4.57 -4.93 10.64
C GLU A 87 4.39 -5.13 12.14
N ASN A 88 5.50 -5.32 12.84
CA ASN A 88 5.48 -5.64 14.29
C ASN A 88 4.55 -6.82 14.60
N GLY A 89 4.62 -7.86 13.77
CA GLY A 89 3.82 -9.07 13.93
C GLY A 89 2.39 -8.98 13.40
N ALA A 90 1.94 -7.82 12.96
CA ALA A 90 0.61 -7.64 12.40
C ALA A 90 0.66 -7.66 10.87
N GLU A 91 -0.25 -8.39 10.25
CA GLU A 91 -0.35 -8.45 8.80
C GLU A 91 -0.84 -7.13 8.22
N GLN A 92 -0.14 -6.62 7.22
CA GLN A 92 -0.51 -5.44 6.46
C GLN A 92 -0.64 -5.79 4.98
N ARG A 93 -1.54 -5.11 4.29
CA ARG A 93 -1.77 -5.36 2.87
C ARG A 93 -2.16 -4.05 2.17
N ILE A 94 -1.50 -3.78 1.05
CA ILE A 94 -1.88 -2.71 0.13
C ILE A 94 -2.16 -3.34 -1.22
N CYS A 95 -3.34 -3.08 -1.77
CA CYS A 95 -3.74 -3.62 -3.06
C CYS A 95 -3.94 -2.49 -4.06
N LYS A 96 -3.47 -2.70 -5.29
CA LYS A 96 -3.82 -1.81 -6.39
C LYS A 96 -5.14 -2.25 -7.00
N ARG A 97 -6.10 -1.34 -7.02
CA ARG A 97 -7.37 -1.52 -7.71
C ARG A 97 -7.45 -0.60 -8.91
N HIS A 98 -8.04 -1.10 -9.95
CA HIS A 98 -8.25 -0.35 -11.17
C HIS A 98 -9.73 -0.39 -11.54
N ASN A 99 -10.34 0.79 -11.61
CA ASN A 99 -11.72 0.95 -12.02
C ASN A 99 -11.77 1.99 -13.14
N ALA A 100 -12.04 1.53 -14.36
CA ALA A 100 -12.05 2.38 -15.55
C ALA A 100 -10.73 3.16 -15.66
N ASN A 101 -10.75 4.47 -15.44
CA ASN A 101 -9.59 5.33 -15.60
C ASN A 101 -9.07 5.87 -14.26
N GLN A 102 -9.45 5.22 -13.16
CA GLN A 102 -9.11 5.74 -11.82
C GLN A 102 -8.43 4.67 -10.97
N PRO A 103 -7.14 4.43 -11.18
CA PRO A 103 -6.40 3.52 -10.31
C PRO A 103 -6.29 4.09 -8.90
N ALA A 104 -6.28 3.20 -7.93
CA ALA A 104 -6.09 3.57 -6.53
C ALA A 104 -5.35 2.47 -5.80
N LEU A 105 -4.59 2.86 -4.77
CA LEU A 105 -4.04 1.92 -3.81
C LEU A 105 -4.97 1.88 -2.60
N VAL A 106 -5.23 0.70 -2.11
CA VAL A 106 -6.14 0.45 -0.99
C VAL A 106 -5.36 -0.24 0.12
N TRP A 107 -5.27 0.42 1.26
CA TRP A 107 -4.66 -0.19 2.43
C TRP A 107 -5.66 -1.14 3.08
N PHE A 108 -5.16 -2.27 3.56
CA PHE A 108 -5.98 -3.19 4.34
C PHE A 108 -6.49 -2.47 5.60
N GLY A 109 -7.78 -2.27 5.65
CA GLY A 109 -8.43 -1.45 6.66
C GLY A 109 -9.18 -0.30 6.00
N ASN A 110 -8.76 0.93 6.19
CA ASN A 110 -9.54 2.11 5.82
C ASN A 110 -8.80 3.14 4.96
N GLY A 111 -7.59 2.85 4.53
CA GLY A 111 -6.78 3.84 3.82
C GLY A 111 -6.93 3.73 2.30
N VAL A 112 -7.03 4.87 1.63
CA VAL A 112 -7.02 4.96 0.16
C VAL A 112 -6.00 6.00 -0.26
N LEU A 113 -5.20 5.68 -1.25
CA LEU A 113 -4.25 6.61 -1.86
C LEU A 113 -4.55 6.68 -3.36
N ARG A 114 -4.79 7.89 -3.85
CA ARG A 114 -5.17 8.13 -5.26
C ARG A 114 -4.16 8.98 -6.02
N ASP A 115 -3.07 9.41 -5.38
CA ASP A 115 -2.05 10.19 -6.05
C ASP A 115 -1.39 9.40 -7.17
N ALA A 116 -1.47 9.91 -8.40
CA ALA A 116 -0.98 9.20 -9.58
C ALA A 116 0.53 8.95 -9.54
N ASP A 117 1.29 9.92 -9.05
CA ASP A 117 2.75 9.79 -8.97
C ASP A 117 3.17 8.74 -7.95
N ALA A 118 2.48 8.70 -6.81
CA ALA A 118 2.74 7.70 -5.78
C ALA A 118 2.39 6.29 -6.27
N ILE A 119 1.27 6.14 -6.98
CA ILE A 119 0.85 4.85 -7.54
C ILE A 119 1.85 4.39 -8.61
N ASP A 120 2.29 5.29 -9.47
CA ASP A 120 3.28 4.98 -10.51
C ASP A 120 4.61 4.54 -9.88
N ALA A 121 5.05 5.22 -8.83
CA ALA A 121 6.25 4.84 -8.09
C ALA A 121 6.11 3.45 -7.46
N ALA A 122 4.94 3.11 -6.92
CA ALA A 122 4.68 1.77 -6.39
C ALA A 122 4.72 0.73 -7.50
N ASP A 123 4.10 0.99 -8.65
CA ASP A 123 4.17 0.10 -9.82
C ASP A 123 5.61 -0.18 -10.24
N LYS A 124 6.46 0.84 -10.20
CA LYS A 124 7.88 0.68 -10.58
C LYS A 124 8.65 -0.22 -9.61
N ILE A 125 8.31 -0.20 -8.34
CA ILE A 125 8.92 -1.11 -7.37
C ILE A 125 8.62 -2.57 -7.74
N TRP A 126 7.40 -2.83 -8.20
CA TRP A 126 6.94 -4.17 -8.53
C TRP A 126 7.12 -4.53 -10.01
N ALA A 127 7.60 -3.61 -10.83
CA ALA A 127 7.86 -3.85 -12.24
C ALA A 127 9.06 -4.78 -12.44
N GLY A 128 9.11 -5.36 -13.63
CA GLY A 128 10.20 -6.24 -14.02
C GLY A 128 10.01 -7.68 -13.56
N ARG A 129 11.03 -8.49 -13.83
CA ARG A 129 10.97 -9.90 -13.53
C ARG A 129 11.25 -10.16 -12.07
N LEU A 130 10.36 -10.91 -11.44
CA LEU A 130 10.60 -11.47 -10.12
C LEU A 130 11.36 -12.81 -10.23
N ALA A 131 12.05 -13.03 -11.33
CA ALA A 131 12.68 -14.33 -11.63
C ALA A 131 13.76 -14.72 -10.63
N SER A 132 14.40 -13.74 -10.02
CA SER A 132 15.41 -13.99 -8.96
C SER A 132 14.78 -14.17 -7.58
N GLU A 133 13.48 -13.99 -7.47
CA GLU A 133 12.75 -14.07 -6.21
C GLU A 133 11.95 -15.37 -6.17
N GLN A 134 12.01 -16.08 -5.04
CA GLN A 134 11.39 -17.38 -4.95
C GLN A 134 9.86 -17.29 -4.84
N PRO A 135 9.13 -18.23 -5.49
CA PRO A 135 7.68 -18.31 -5.28
C PRO A 135 7.36 -18.72 -3.86
N GLN A 136 6.25 -18.22 -3.36
CA GLN A 136 5.71 -18.58 -2.06
C GLN A 136 4.94 -19.89 -2.13
#